data_3a1fda39395b463f7c37a520cf716aa2
#
_entry.id   3a1fda39395b463f7c37a520cf716aa2
#
_cell.length_a   1.000
_cell.length_b   1.000
_cell.length_c   1.000
_cell.angle_alpha   90.00
_cell.angle_beta   90.00
_cell.angle_gamma   90.00
#
_symmetry.space_group_name_H-M   'P 1'
#
loop_
_entity.id
_entity.type
_entity.pdbx_description
1 polymer ?
#
loop_
_entity_poly.entity_id
_entity_poly.type
_entity_poly.pdbx_seq_one_letter_code
_entity_poly.pdbx_strand_id
1 'polypeptide(L)'
;LPYYFGMSIGFSNNYLAFNRANRFLATITPTSIVDPNSITEINAINNLYYNLGLVGTLRLSKHVLLRANPTLLIIGTKNVIDFKVKATPNLSQKLNVSSSIIHLPLAFKFQSDRYNGFRYANLMRHYILVGGKFDFDLASNKASKVMTPSTGFSVLPNTYPSVLKGTDVGAEIGVGLSFYLRYATISPEVKFSYGLKDLNQLNTTYPLMNTLDKVSSNFVYFTIHIEN
;
A
#
# COMPACT_ATOMS: atom_id res chain seq x y z
N LEU A 1 27.87 7.69 17.40
CA LEU A 1 27.94 7.51 15.95
C LEU A 1 26.91 8.42 15.29
N PRO A 2 27.20 9.01 14.12
CA PRO A 2 26.25 9.84 13.39
C PRO A 2 25.20 9.01 12.62
N TYR A 3 25.34 7.71 12.56
CA TYR A 3 24.45 6.79 11.83
C TYR A 3 24.15 5.54 12.66
N TYR A 4 23.00 4.96 12.42
CA TYR A 4 22.50 3.72 13.01
C TYR A 4 22.00 2.82 11.89
N PHE A 5 22.24 1.52 12.04
CA PHE A 5 21.73 0.52 11.11
C PHE A 5 20.95 -0.55 11.87
N GLY A 6 20.01 -1.16 11.18
CA GLY A 6 19.23 -2.20 11.78
C GLY A 6 18.31 -2.91 10.80
N MET A 7 17.38 -3.63 11.36
CA MET A 7 16.36 -4.37 10.64
C MET A 7 14.97 -3.93 11.09
N SER A 8 14.01 -4.13 10.22
CA SER A 8 12.60 -3.89 10.52
C SER A 8 11.76 -5.09 10.16
N ILE A 9 10.79 -5.40 11.00
CA ILE A 9 9.80 -6.44 10.78
C ILE A 9 8.43 -5.92 11.18
N GLY A 10 7.40 -6.32 10.46
CA GLY A 10 6.05 -5.88 10.77
C GLY A 10 5.01 -6.42 9.81
N PHE A 11 3.86 -5.78 9.83
CA PHE A 11 2.78 -6.03 8.88
C PHE A 11 2.17 -4.70 8.44
N SER A 12 1.53 -4.72 7.28
CA SER A 12 0.80 -3.57 6.77
C SER A 12 -0.51 -3.99 6.15
N ASN A 13 -1.48 -3.09 6.22
CA ASN A 13 -2.76 -3.24 5.58
C ASN A 13 -2.84 -2.26 4.40
N ASN A 14 -3.22 -2.75 3.23
CA ASN A 14 -3.38 -1.95 2.02
C ASN A 14 -4.85 -1.59 1.81
N TYR A 15 -5.10 -0.32 1.54
CA TYR A 15 -6.39 0.23 1.17
C TYR A 15 -6.30 0.85 -0.22
N LEU A 16 -6.90 0.21 -1.22
CA LEU A 16 -7.05 0.82 -2.53
C LEU A 16 -8.22 1.81 -2.48
N ALA A 17 -7.94 3.08 -2.78
CA ALA A 17 -8.95 4.11 -2.92
C ALA A 17 -9.28 4.28 -4.40
N PHE A 18 -10.57 4.26 -4.75
CA PHE A 18 -11.09 4.38 -6.10
C PHE A 18 -11.86 5.69 -6.27
N ASN A 19 -11.53 6.43 -7.34
CA ASN A 19 -12.37 7.51 -7.83
C ASN A 19 -13.07 7.03 -9.10
N ARG A 20 -14.41 7.17 -9.14
CA ARG A 20 -15.18 6.85 -10.34
C ARG A 20 -14.94 7.91 -11.41
N ALA A 21 -14.83 7.48 -12.66
CA ALA A 21 -14.78 8.39 -13.78
C ALA A 21 -16.13 9.08 -13.99
N ASN A 22 -16.12 10.42 -14.07
CA ASN A 22 -17.32 11.20 -14.41
C ASN A 22 -17.71 11.06 -15.89
N ARG A 23 -16.81 10.58 -16.73
CA ARG A 23 -17.03 10.28 -18.14
C ARG A 23 -16.68 8.84 -18.38
N PHE A 24 -17.70 8.04 -18.67
CA PHE A 24 -17.48 6.74 -19.27
C PHE A 24 -16.91 6.96 -20.67
N LEU A 25 -15.63 6.70 -20.86
CA LEU A 25 -15.09 6.54 -22.20
C LEU A 25 -15.74 5.29 -22.79
N ALA A 26 -16.84 5.51 -23.48
CA ALA A 26 -17.61 4.52 -24.22
C ALA A 26 -16.83 4.08 -25.46
N THR A 27 -15.65 3.50 -25.28
CA THR A 27 -14.97 2.72 -26.31
C THR A 27 -15.14 1.25 -25.97
N ILE A 28 -16.38 0.86 -25.75
CA ILE A 28 -16.75 -0.53 -25.58
C ILE A 28 -17.19 -0.99 -26.96
N THR A 29 -16.42 -1.92 -27.52
CA THR A 29 -16.86 -2.66 -28.71
C THR A 29 -18.22 -3.30 -28.42
N PRO A 30 -19.14 -3.38 -29.40
CA PRO A 30 -20.55 -3.73 -29.18
C PRO A 30 -20.81 -5.15 -28.66
N THR A 31 -19.80 -5.92 -28.35
CA THR A 31 -19.90 -7.29 -27.82
C THR A 31 -19.77 -7.39 -26.29
N SER A 32 -19.51 -6.31 -25.57
CA SER A 32 -19.43 -6.40 -24.10
C SER A 32 -20.75 -6.00 -23.45
N ILE A 33 -21.40 -6.98 -22.89
CA ILE A 33 -22.73 -6.95 -22.28
C ILE A 33 -22.81 -6.15 -20.96
N VAL A 34 -21.75 -5.49 -20.53
CA VAL A 34 -21.75 -4.72 -19.30
C VAL A 34 -21.82 -3.23 -19.61
N ASP A 35 -23.01 -2.67 -19.48
CA ASP A 35 -23.17 -1.23 -19.42
C ASP A 35 -22.45 -0.72 -18.14
N PRO A 36 -21.45 0.18 -18.29
CA PRO A 36 -20.77 0.78 -17.15
C PRO A 36 -21.72 1.44 -16.14
N ASN A 37 -22.88 1.94 -16.60
CA ASN A 37 -23.93 2.47 -15.74
C ASN A 37 -24.59 1.41 -14.84
N SER A 38 -24.37 0.13 -15.12
CA SER A 38 -24.88 -0.96 -14.29
C SER A 38 -24.04 -1.24 -13.05
N ILE A 39 -22.80 -0.68 -12.95
CA ILE A 39 -21.94 -0.86 -11.78
C ILE A 39 -22.45 0.00 -10.62
N THR A 40 -22.91 -0.65 -9.57
CA THR A 40 -23.44 0.01 -8.36
C THR A 40 -22.35 0.31 -7.35
N GLU A 41 -21.40 -0.61 -7.18
CA GLU A 41 -20.41 -0.53 -6.11
C GLU A 41 -19.09 -1.17 -6.57
N ILE A 42 -17.98 -0.53 -6.16
CA ILE A 42 -16.62 -1.04 -6.38
C ILE A 42 -15.92 -1.03 -5.03
N ASN A 43 -15.54 -2.20 -4.55
CA ASN A 43 -14.89 -2.37 -3.26
C ASN A 43 -13.51 -2.99 -3.44
N ALA A 44 -12.52 -2.46 -2.71
CA ALA A 44 -11.29 -3.18 -2.48
C ALA A 44 -11.42 -4.02 -1.21
N ILE A 45 -11.05 -5.27 -1.30
CA ILE A 45 -10.85 -6.09 -0.10
C ILE A 45 -9.46 -5.77 0.43
N ASN A 46 -9.40 -5.31 1.67
CA ASN A 46 -8.16 -4.98 2.36
C ASN A 46 -7.24 -6.19 2.45
N ASN A 47 -5.94 -5.97 2.23
CA ASN A 47 -4.97 -7.04 2.19
C ASN A 47 -3.87 -6.84 3.20
N LEU A 48 -3.52 -7.93 3.86
CA LEU A 48 -2.43 -7.98 4.79
C LEU A 48 -1.12 -8.30 4.04
N TYR A 49 -0.09 -7.49 4.30
CA TYR A 49 1.29 -7.73 3.86
C TYR A 49 2.18 -7.93 5.08
N TYR A 50 3.14 -8.82 4.95
CA TYR A 50 4.25 -8.97 5.88
C TYR A 50 5.41 -8.11 5.41
N ASN A 51 6.02 -7.38 6.32
CA ASN A 51 7.07 -6.42 6.05
C ASN A 51 8.39 -6.94 6.60
N LEU A 52 9.40 -7.00 5.76
CA LEU A 52 10.78 -7.27 6.16
C LEU A 52 11.68 -6.23 5.50
N GLY A 53 12.46 -5.51 6.29
CA GLY A 53 13.28 -4.43 5.76
C GLY A 53 14.57 -4.21 6.52
N LEU A 54 15.39 -3.35 5.93
CA LEU A 54 16.56 -2.76 6.56
C LEU A 54 16.21 -1.35 6.99
N VAL A 55 16.84 -0.86 8.03
CA VAL A 55 16.69 0.52 8.46
C VAL A 55 18.07 1.17 8.58
N GLY A 56 18.19 2.35 7.98
CA GLY A 56 19.37 3.22 8.11
C GLY A 56 18.91 4.58 8.60
N THR A 57 19.51 5.06 9.67
CA THR A 57 19.18 6.35 10.28
C THR A 57 20.44 7.19 10.38
N LEU A 58 20.42 8.39 9.78
CA LEU A 58 21.48 9.39 9.85
C LEU A 58 21.07 10.49 10.83
N ARG A 59 21.90 10.77 11.82
CA ARG A 59 21.64 11.83 12.78
C ARG A 59 22.11 13.18 12.22
N LEU A 60 21.14 14.08 11.93
CA LEU A 60 21.42 15.44 11.46
C LEU A 60 21.59 16.40 12.64
N SER A 61 20.77 16.25 13.69
CA SER A 61 20.86 17.04 14.91
C SER A 61 20.42 16.23 16.14
N LYS A 62 20.37 16.86 17.32
CA LYS A 62 19.87 16.20 18.54
C LYS A 62 18.45 15.67 18.39
N HIS A 63 17.60 16.39 17.64
CA HIS A 63 16.18 16.11 17.53
C HIS A 63 15.73 15.71 16.12
N VAL A 64 16.60 15.86 15.11
CA VAL A 64 16.26 15.60 13.71
C VAL A 64 17.19 14.53 13.16
N LEU A 65 16.58 13.46 12.65
CA LEU A 65 17.27 12.36 11.98
C LEU A 65 16.65 12.15 10.60
N LEU A 66 17.47 11.70 9.65
CA LEU A 66 17.02 11.24 8.34
C LEU A 66 17.01 9.71 8.37
N ARG A 67 15.86 9.11 8.04
CA ARG A 67 15.67 7.65 8.03
C ARG A 67 15.32 7.16 6.63
N ALA A 68 16.00 6.12 6.20
CA ALA A 68 15.63 5.29 5.06
C ALA A 68 15.31 3.88 5.57
N ASN A 69 14.21 3.31 5.11
CA ASN A 69 13.78 1.97 5.51
C ASN A 69 13.33 1.15 4.30
N PRO A 70 14.27 0.73 3.41
CA PRO A 70 13.93 -0.16 2.31
C PRO A 70 13.30 -1.45 2.85
N THR A 71 12.08 -1.73 2.40
CA THR A 71 11.26 -2.80 2.93
C THR A 71 10.64 -3.62 1.79
N LEU A 72 10.71 -4.94 1.91
CA LEU A 72 9.98 -5.86 1.05
C LEU A 72 8.61 -6.16 1.67
N LEU A 73 7.56 -5.87 0.93
CA LEU A 73 6.18 -6.18 1.29
C LEU A 73 5.79 -7.47 0.59
N ILE A 74 5.63 -8.53 1.36
CA ILE A 74 5.20 -9.84 0.88
C ILE A 74 3.72 -9.97 1.16
N ILE A 75 2.94 -10.25 0.11
CA ILE A 75 1.50 -10.37 0.25
C ILE A 75 1.13 -11.62 1.06
N GLY A 76 0.39 -11.43 2.15
CA GLY A 76 -0.18 -12.51 2.95
C GLY A 76 -1.53 -13.00 2.41
N THR A 77 -2.31 -12.08 1.80
CA THR A 77 -3.61 -12.36 1.18
C THR A 77 -3.67 -11.73 -0.21
N LYS A 78 -4.55 -12.24 -1.08
CA LYS A 78 -4.64 -11.75 -2.48
C LYS A 78 -5.38 -10.42 -2.53
N ASN A 79 -4.86 -9.45 -3.30
CA ASN A 79 -5.58 -8.21 -3.60
C ASN A 79 -6.81 -8.52 -4.44
N VAL A 80 -8.00 -8.23 -3.93
CA VAL A 80 -9.25 -8.49 -4.63
C VAL A 80 -10.01 -7.19 -4.83
N ILE A 81 -10.36 -6.89 -6.08
CA ILE A 81 -11.26 -5.81 -6.44
C ILE A 81 -12.62 -6.45 -6.76
N ASP A 82 -13.66 -6.03 -6.05
CA ASP A 82 -15.03 -6.54 -6.20
C ASP A 82 -15.89 -5.50 -6.92
N PHE A 83 -16.41 -5.86 -8.09
CA PHE A 83 -17.33 -5.05 -8.89
C PHE A 83 -18.74 -5.62 -8.74
N LYS A 84 -19.67 -4.85 -8.17
CA LYS A 84 -21.08 -5.21 -8.07
C LYS A 84 -21.90 -4.57 -9.17
N VAL A 85 -22.79 -5.33 -9.81
CA VAL A 85 -23.60 -4.90 -10.94
C VAL A 85 -25.09 -4.88 -10.58
N LYS A 86 -25.81 -3.85 -11.04
CA LYS A 86 -27.23 -3.57 -10.70
C LYS A 86 -28.22 -4.60 -11.30
N ALA A 87 -27.86 -5.26 -12.39
CA ALA A 87 -28.78 -6.15 -13.14
C ALA A 87 -29.25 -7.37 -12.33
N THR A 88 -28.43 -7.82 -11.38
CA THR A 88 -28.74 -8.86 -10.40
C THR A 88 -28.08 -8.49 -9.10
N PRO A 89 -28.83 -8.29 -7.98
CA PRO A 89 -28.29 -7.78 -6.71
C PRO A 89 -27.11 -8.55 -6.15
N ASN A 90 -26.93 -9.80 -6.54
CA ASN A 90 -25.87 -10.70 -6.06
C ASN A 90 -24.77 -10.96 -7.10
N LEU A 91 -24.77 -10.27 -8.24
CA LEU A 91 -23.77 -10.47 -9.27
C LEU A 91 -22.53 -9.64 -8.90
N SER A 92 -21.46 -10.30 -8.47
CA SER A 92 -20.18 -9.65 -8.23
C SER A 92 -19.09 -10.31 -9.05
N GLN A 93 -18.20 -9.50 -9.62
CA GLN A 93 -17.00 -9.97 -10.28
C GLN A 93 -15.77 -9.60 -9.44
N LYS A 94 -15.06 -10.62 -8.98
CA LYS A 94 -13.85 -10.46 -8.16
C LYS A 94 -12.61 -10.63 -9.01
N LEU A 95 -11.81 -9.58 -9.08
CA LEU A 95 -10.52 -9.57 -9.77
C LEU A 95 -9.40 -9.73 -8.75
N ASN A 96 -8.61 -10.78 -8.91
CA ASN A 96 -7.44 -11.02 -8.07
C ASN A 96 -6.19 -10.43 -8.73
N VAL A 97 -5.52 -9.52 -8.04
CA VAL A 97 -4.28 -8.87 -8.47
C VAL A 97 -3.14 -9.34 -7.58
N SER A 98 -2.14 -9.97 -8.17
CA SER A 98 -0.91 -10.30 -7.44
C SER A 98 -0.06 -9.06 -7.26
N SER A 99 0.51 -8.87 -6.06
CA SER A 99 1.39 -7.75 -5.76
C SER A 99 2.53 -8.21 -4.85
N SER A 100 3.73 -7.71 -5.10
CA SER A 100 4.92 -7.87 -4.24
C SER A 100 5.73 -6.60 -4.36
N ILE A 101 5.78 -5.79 -3.32
CA ILE A 101 6.23 -4.40 -3.40
C ILE A 101 7.59 -4.25 -2.73
N ILE A 102 8.54 -3.61 -3.42
CA ILE A 102 9.71 -2.99 -2.80
C ILE A 102 9.31 -1.56 -2.44
N HIS A 103 9.30 -1.27 -1.15
CA HIS A 103 8.94 -0.01 -0.56
C HIS A 103 10.20 0.73 -0.14
N LEU A 104 10.44 1.93 -0.68
CA LEU A 104 11.63 2.75 -0.48
C LEU A 104 11.21 4.11 0.12
N PRO A 105 11.02 4.22 1.43
CA PRO A 105 10.73 5.47 2.10
C PRO A 105 11.99 6.23 2.43
N LEU A 106 11.89 7.56 2.39
CA LEU A 106 12.87 8.49 2.93
C LEU A 106 12.13 9.53 3.77
N ALA A 107 12.46 9.61 5.05
CA ALA A 107 11.70 10.43 5.99
C ALA A 107 12.58 11.14 7.02
N PHE A 108 12.15 12.34 7.41
CA PHE A 108 12.68 13.02 8.58
C PHE A 108 11.99 12.47 9.84
N LYS A 109 12.78 12.06 10.80
CA LYS A 109 12.36 11.61 12.11
C LYS A 109 12.64 12.71 13.12
N PHE A 110 11.60 13.28 13.72
CA PHE A 110 11.68 14.31 14.75
C PHE A 110 11.45 13.64 16.10
N GLN A 111 12.49 13.60 16.94
CA GLN A 111 12.45 12.92 18.23
C GLN A 111 12.47 13.90 19.40
N SER A 112 11.78 13.54 20.49
CA SER A 112 11.80 14.27 21.75
C SER A 112 13.14 14.14 22.47
N ASP A 113 13.32 14.92 23.56
CA ASP A 113 14.29 14.59 24.58
C ASP A 113 13.96 13.27 25.29
N ARG A 114 14.94 12.67 25.95
CA ARG A 114 14.69 11.48 26.78
C ARG A 114 13.80 11.88 27.97
N TYR A 115 12.77 11.11 28.20
CA TYR A 115 11.82 11.36 29.28
C TYR A 115 12.40 10.94 30.63
N ASN A 116 12.31 11.81 31.64
CA ASN A 116 12.95 11.65 32.96
C ASN A 116 11.96 11.33 34.10
N GLY A 117 10.75 10.89 33.79
CA GLY A 117 9.62 10.79 34.74
C GLY A 117 9.44 9.49 35.52
N PHE A 118 10.12 8.40 35.20
CA PHE A 118 10.02 7.11 35.90
C PHE A 118 11.40 6.50 36.16
N ARG A 119 11.49 5.53 37.08
CA ARG A 119 12.75 4.82 37.46
C ARG A 119 13.56 4.23 36.28
N TYR A 120 12.94 4.11 35.11
CA TYR A 120 13.55 3.64 33.86
C TYR A 120 13.56 4.71 32.74
N ALA A 121 13.44 5.96 33.07
CA ALA A 121 13.00 7.06 32.23
C ALA A 121 14.00 7.55 31.20
N ASN A 122 15.30 7.32 31.35
CA ASN A 122 16.31 7.70 30.37
C ASN A 122 16.34 6.76 29.15
N LEU A 123 15.43 5.81 29.07
CA LEU A 123 15.43 4.74 28.06
C LEU A 123 14.44 4.96 26.93
N MET A 124 13.58 5.99 26.97
CA MET A 124 12.52 6.14 26.00
C MET A 124 12.50 7.53 25.36
N ARG A 125 12.21 7.58 24.06
CA ARG A 125 11.87 8.80 23.32
C ARG A 125 10.65 8.51 22.46
N HIS A 126 9.77 9.49 22.30
CA HIS A 126 8.75 9.48 21.27
C HIS A 126 9.24 10.25 20.05
N TYR A 127 8.71 9.92 18.89
CA TYR A 127 9.05 10.60 17.66
C TYR A 127 7.88 10.64 16.68
N ILE A 128 7.95 11.63 15.79
CA ILE A 128 7.11 11.77 14.61
C ILE A 128 7.99 11.61 13.39
N LEU A 129 7.46 11.00 12.36
CA LEU A 129 8.13 10.77 11.09
C LEU A 129 7.29 11.37 9.97
N VAL A 130 7.94 12.12 9.07
CA VAL A 130 7.30 12.71 7.88
C VAL A 130 8.24 12.54 6.71
N GLY A 131 7.74 12.03 5.59
CA GLY A 131 8.58 11.77 4.43
C GLY A 131 7.83 11.46 3.17
N GLY A 132 8.60 11.01 2.18
CA GLY A 132 8.12 10.49 0.91
C GLY A 132 8.42 9.01 0.76
N LYS A 133 7.71 8.38 -0.14
CA LYS A 133 7.93 6.98 -0.52
C LYS A 133 8.04 6.84 -2.03
N PHE A 134 8.75 5.81 -2.42
CA PHE A 134 8.73 5.26 -3.76
C PHE A 134 8.50 3.75 -3.66
N ASP A 135 7.43 3.27 -4.33
CA ASP A 135 7.07 1.86 -4.34
C ASP A 135 7.28 1.28 -5.73
N PHE A 136 7.80 0.06 -5.77
CA PHE A 136 7.98 -0.70 -7.00
C PHE A 136 7.36 -2.10 -6.84
N ASP A 137 6.30 -2.37 -7.60
CA ASP A 137 5.63 -3.68 -7.59
C ASP A 137 6.29 -4.64 -8.57
N LEU A 138 7.00 -5.63 -8.04
CA LEU A 138 7.67 -6.70 -8.79
C LEU A 138 6.69 -7.62 -9.51
N ALA A 139 5.45 -7.67 -9.05
CA ALA A 139 4.41 -8.53 -9.63
C ALA A 139 3.51 -7.78 -10.63
N SER A 140 3.79 -6.51 -10.93
CA SER A 140 2.98 -5.66 -11.80
C SER A 140 2.76 -6.23 -13.21
N ASN A 141 3.69 -7.06 -13.71
CA ASN A 141 3.58 -7.71 -15.02
C ASN A 141 2.83 -9.04 -14.98
N LYS A 142 2.43 -9.53 -13.79
CA LYS A 142 1.68 -10.78 -13.67
C LYS A 142 0.23 -10.56 -14.09
N ALA A 143 -0.31 -11.52 -14.82
CA ALA A 143 -1.71 -11.50 -15.23
C ALA A 143 -2.64 -11.54 -14.00
N SER A 144 -3.67 -10.71 -14.04
CA SER A 144 -4.76 -10.69 -13.06
C SER A 144 -5.75 -11.81 -13.37
N LYS A 145 -6.27 -12.49 -12.33
CA LYS A 145 -7.20 -13.62 -12.49
C LYS A 145 -8.59 -13.25 -11.98
N VAL A 146 -9.61 -13.58 -12.75
CA VAL A 146 -11.01 -13.50 -12.30
C VAL A 146 -11.29 -14.69 -11.38
N MET A 147 -11.74 -14.42 -10.16
CA MET A 147 -11.98 -15.45 -9.13
C MET A 147 -13.36 -16.07 -9.21
N THR A 148 -14.37 -15.33 -9.66
CA THR A 148 -15.74 -15.79 -9.82
C THR A 148 -16.24 -15.33 -11.20
N PRO A 149 -16.26 -16.20 -12.21
CA PRO A 149 -17.01 -15.91 -13.40
C PRO A 149 -18.50 -15.96 -13.03
N SER A 150 -19.13 -14.79 -12.94
CA SER A 150 -20.57 -14.75 -12.78
C SER A 150 -21.20 -15.25 -14.06
N THR A 151 -22.23 -16.07 -13.97
CA THR A 151 -22.98 -16.66 -15.10
C THR A 151 -23.58 -15.63 -16.06
N GLY A 152 -23.59 -14.33 -15.72
CA GLY A 152 -24.03 -13.23 -16.58
C GLY A 152 -22.91 -12.52 -17.36
N PHE A 153 -21.63 -12.82 -17.11
CA PHE A 153 -20.47 -12.26 -17.81
C PHE A 153 -19.83 -13.28 -18.75
N SER A 154 -20.63 -13.97 -19.51
CA SER A 154 -20.33 -15.23 -20.19
C SER A 154 -19.24 -15.20 -21.28
N VAL A 155 -18.55 -14.08 -21.50
CA VAL A 155 -17.58 -13.96 -22.62
C VAL A 155 -16.23 -13.34 -22.19
N LEU A 156 -16.00 -13.10 -20.90
CA LEU A 156 -14.76 -12.51 -20.44
C LEU A 156 -13.68 -13.57 -20.18
N PRO A 157 -12.45 -13.38 -20.64
CA PRO A 157 -11.34 -14.29 -20.34
C PRO A 157 -11.14 -14.43 -18.80
N ASN A 158 -10.73 -15.60 -18.37
CA ASN A 158 -10.43 -15.84 -16.95
C ASN A 158 -9.12 -15.17 -16.49
N THR A 159 -8.35 -14.60 -17.41
CA THR A 159 -7.04 -14.01 -17.15
C THR A 159 -6.88 -12.75 -17.99
N TYR A 160 -6.45 -11.67 -17.36
CA TYR A 160 -6.21 -10.37 -17.99
C TYR A 160 -4.76 -9.95 -17.83
N PRO A 161 -4.22 -9.11 -18.72
CA PRO A 161 -2.95 -8.41 -18.48
C PRO A 161 -3.02 -7.63 -17.15
N SER A 162 -1.88 -7.15 -16.69
CA SER A 162 -1.83 -6.30 -15.51
C SER A 162 -2.78 -5.10 -15.65
N VAL A 163 -3.55 -4.85 -14.60
CA VAL A 163 -4.54 -3.76 -14.54
C VAL A 163 -4.05 -2.56 -13.71
N LEU A 164 -2.96 -2.74 -12.95
CA LEU A 164 -2.35 -1.70 -12.14
C LEU A 164 -0.92 -1.42 -12.59
N LYS A 165 -0.53 -0.15 -12.53
CA LYS A 165 0.85 0.29 -12.77
C LYS A 165 1.77 -0.20 -11.67
N GLY A 166 2.99 -0.57 -12.02
CA GLY A 166 3.97 -1.15 -11.09
C GLY A 166 4.75 -0.15 -10.25
N THR A 167 4.50 1.16 -10.35
CA THR A 167 5.25 2.16 -9.60
C THR A 167 4.32 3.17 -8.96
N ASP A 168 4.54 3.46 -7.68
CA ASP A 168 3.83 4.48 -6.92
C ASP A 168 4.81 5.45 -6.27
N VAL A 169 4.37 6.69 -6.10
CA VAL A 169 5.06 7.74 -5.35
C VAL A 169 4.07 8.32 -4.37
N GLY A 170 4.51 8.60 -3.15
CA GLY A 170 3.58 9.06 -2.14
C GLY A 170 4.25 9.81 -1.00
N ALA A 171 3.41 10.19 -0.04
CA ALA A 171 3.80 10.82 1.20
C ALA A 171 3.52 9.89 2.38
N GLU A 172 4.29 10.04 3.45
CA GLU A 172 4.17 9.23 4.65
C GLU A 172 4.23 10.09 5.90
N ILE A 173 3.44 9.69 6.89
CA ILE A 173 3.49 10.24 8.25
C ILE A 173 3.42 9.07 9.23
N GLY A 174 4.20 9.15 10.29
CA GLY A 174 4.22 8.11 11.32
C GLY A 174 4.52 8.63 12.69
N VAL A 175 4.24 7.81 13.67
CA VAL A 175 4.56 8.05 15.08
C VAL A 175 5.14 6.78 15.68
N GLY A 176 6.08 6.93 16.61
CA GLY A 176 6.67 5.78 17.26
C GLY A 176 7.37 6.14 18.56
N LEU A 177 7.80 5.08 19.22
CA LEU A 177 8.57 5.14 20.45
C LEU A 177 9.92 4.47 20.21
N SER A 178 11.01 5.01 20.77
CA SER A 178 12.33 4.37 20.74
C SER A 178 12.74 4.00 22.16
N PHE A 179 12.94 2.72 22.40
CA PHE A 179 13.42 2.17 23.67
C PHE A 179 14.91 1.85 23.53
N TYR A 180 15.74 2.55 24.30
CA TYR A 180 17.20 2.39 24.27
C TYR A 180 17.62 1.32 25.28
N LEU A 181 17.92 0.13 24.77
CA LEU A 181 18.47 -0.96 25.56
C LEU A 181 20.01 -0.90 25.54
N ARG A 182 20.65 -1.77 26.32
CA ARG A 182 22.13 -1.79 26.42
C ARG A 182 22.83 -2.09 25.10
N TYR A 183 22.21 -2.92 24.25
CA TYR A 183 22.82 -3.41 23.01
C TYR A 183 22.05 -3.05 21.75
N ALA A 184 20.83 -2.58 21.87
CA ALA A 184 19.99 -2.25 20.72
C ALA A 184 18.91 -1.22 21.09
N THR A 185 18.42 -0.51 20.10
CA THR A 185 17.24 0.34 20.18
C THR A 185 16.07 -0.36 19.53
N ILE A 186 14.99 -0.58 20.27
CA ILE A 186 13.76 -1.16 19.76
C ILE A 186 12.74 -0.03 19.56
N SER A 187 12.23 0.11 18.34
CA SER A 187 11.32 1.20 18.00
C SER A 187 10.04 0.66 17.33
N PRO A 188 8.96 0.43 18.12
CA PRO A 188 7.63 0.24 17.55
C PRO A 188 7.14 1.53 16.89
N GLU A 189 6.58 1.40 15.70
CA GLU A 189 6.14 2.49 14.82
C GLU A 189 4.81 2.16 14.16
N VAL A 190 3.93 3.15 14.11
CA VAL A 190 2.72 3.14 13.27
C VAL A 190 2.89 4.22 12.22
N LYS A 191 2.73 3.85 10.95
CA LYS A 191 2.93 4.74 9.82
C LYS A 191 1.77 4.65 8.84
N PHE A 192 1.30 5.80 8.37
CA PHE A 192 0.33 5.96 7.31
C PHE A 192 1.05 6.40 6.04
N SER A 193 0.75 5.74 4.94
CA SER A 193 1.33 6.02 3.63
C SER A 193 0.21 6.29 2.64
N TYR A 194 0.30 7.38 1.91
CA TYR A 194 -0.67 7.83 0.93
C TYR A 194 -0.05 7.85 -0.47
N GLY A 195 -0.62 7.08 -1.41
CA GLY A 195 -0.22 7.05 -2.82
C GLY A 195 -0.75 8.27 -3.56
N LEU A 196 0.13 9.02 -4.19
CA LEU A 196 -0.21 10.22 -4.98
C LEU A 196 -0.42 9.91 -6.46
N LYS A 197 0.25 8.87 -6.96
CA LYS A 197 0.18 8.47 -8.36
C LYS A 197 -1.11 7.73 -8.65
N ASP A 198 -1.64 7.93 -9.86
CA ASP A 198 -2.69 7.08 -10.39
C ASP A 198 -2.13 5.74 -10.85
N LEU A 199 -2.57 4.67 -10.19
CA LEU A 199 -2.17 3.30 -10.49
C LEU A 199 -3.05 2.65 -11.56
N ASN A 200 -4.14 3.29 -11.98
CA ASN A 200 -5.02 2.72 -12.99
C ASN A 200 -4.27 2.58 -14.32
N GLN A 201 -4.18 1.36 -14.80
CA GLN A 201 -3.72 1.09 -16.16
C GLN A 201 -4.97 0.87 -17.02
N LEU A 202 -5.36 1.91 -17.75
CA LEU A 202 -6.45 1.81 -18.71
C LEU A 202 -6.20 0.61 -19.62
N ASN A 203 -7.08 -0.39 -19.55
CA ASN A 203 -6.91 -1.64 -20.24
C ASN A 203 -8.17 -1.91 -21.07
N THR A 204 -8.01 -1.89 -22.40
CA THR A 204 -9.10 -2.17 -23.33
C THR A 204 -9.62 -3.61 -23.21
N THR A 205 -8.79 -4.53 -22.71
CA THR A 205 -9.15 -5.94 -22.54
C THR A 205 -10.02 -6.18 -21.31
N TYR A 206 -9.92 -5.31 -20.27
CA TYR A 206 -10.75 -5.40 -19.06
C TYR A 206 -11.54 -4.09 -18.86
N PRO A 207 -12.72 -3.98 -19.47
CA PRO A 207 -13.49 -2.72 -19.52
C PRO A 207 -13.89 -2.15 -18.17
N LEU A 208 -14.03 -2.99 -17.13
CA LEU A 208 -14.42 -2.54 -15.79
C LEU A 208 -13.40 -1.58 -15.15
N MET A 209 -12.10 -1.71 -15.45
CA MET A 209 -11.09 -0.77 -14.96
C MET A 209 -11.21 0.61 -15.60
N ASN A 210 -11.79 0.71 -16.81
CA ASN A 210 -12.00 1.99 -17.51
C ASN A 210 -13.13 2.82 -16.85
N THR A 211 -13.89 2.25 -15.94
CA THR A 211 -14.90 2.96 -15.13
C THR A 211 -14.29 3.75 -13.96
N LEU A 212 -12.99 3.57 -13.72
CA LEU A 212 -12.22 4.23 -12.67
C LEU A 212 -11.37 5.36 -13.26
N ASP A 213 -11.47 6.56 -12.69
CA ASP A 213 -10.64 7.70 -13.06
C ASP A 213 -9.26 7.59 -12.41
N LYS A 214 -9.24 7.24 -11.11
CA LYS A 214 -8.00 7.12 -10.34
C LYS A 214 -8.06 5.95 -9.36
N VAL A 215 -6.95 5.24 -9.26
CA VAL A 215 -6.70 4.22 -8.23
C VAL A 215 -5.47 4.62 -7.42
N SER A 216 -5.62 4.81 -6.12
CA SER A 216 -4.51 5.13 -5.22
C SER A 216 -4.29 4.00 -4.23
N SER A 217 -3.03 3.72 -3.90
CA SER A 217 -2.64 2.70 -2.92
C SER A 217 -2.25 3.36 -1.61
N ASN A 218 -3.02 3.11 -0.56
CA ASN A 218 -2.78 3.63 0.78
C ASN A 218 -2.45 2.47 1.72
N PHE A 219 -1.47 2.68 2.61
CA PHE A 219 -1.06 1.67 3.58
C PHE A 219 -1.09 2.20 5.00
N VAL A 220 -1.41 1.31 5.93
CA VAL A 220 -1.14 1.47 7.35
C VAL A 220 -0.12 0.41 7.75
N TYR A 221 1.03 0.85 8.25
CA TYR A 221 2.13 -0.01 8.68
C TYR A 221 2.18 -0.10 10.20
N PHE A 222 2.42 -1.30 10.68
CA PHE A 222 2.81 -1.58 12.07
C PHE A 222 4.17 -2.26 12.02
N THR A 223 5.21 -1.56 12.43
CA THR A 223 6.59 -2.02 12.25
C THR A 223 7.35 -1.93 13.57
N ILE A 224 8.22 -2.88 13.82
CA ILE A 224 9.22 -2.84 14.88
C ILE A 224 10.59 -2.73 14.23
N HIS A 225 11.31 -1.68 14.57
CA HIS A 225 12.70 -1.47 14.15
C HIS A 225 13.63 -1.89 15.27
N ILE A 226 14.72 -2.56 14.90
CA ILE A 226 15.81 -2.96 15.81
C ILE A 226 17.09 -2.36 15.23
N GLU A 227 17.62 -1.33 15.89
CA GLU A 227 18.78 -0.55 15.44
C GLU A 227 19.91 -0.65 16.46
N ASN A 228 21.17 -0.62 15.99
CA ASN A 228 22.37 -0.60 16.84
C ASN A 228 23.13 0.70 16.64
#